data_0860d742164836d849df1e1ca847c772
#
_entry.id   0860d742164836d849df1e1ca847c772
#
_cell.length_a   1.000
_cell.length_b   1.000
_cell.length_c   1.000
_cell.angle_alpha   90.00
_cell.angle_beta   90.00
_cell.angle_gamma   90.00
#
_symmetry.space_group_name_H-M   'P 1'
#
loop_
_entity.id
_entity.type
_entity.pdbx_description
1 polymer ?
#
loop_
_entity_poly.entity_id
_entity_poly.type
_entity_poly.pdbx_seq_one_letter_code
_entity_poly.pdbx_strand_id
1 'polypeptide(L)'
;MKAHLTPLLLLLLLATGPAMAQHTKRAAKAEDTGPVSVTRSATLRVTISSDAVGIFNYLSDSKKLTLWFPDQAILEPQLGGKYHFRWNDTPGVWSGVITEFIKGNTLSFTWQPPNEPVVTNVRIKLFPQGAETVVELSHSGFPSSDALDKAVGSWTLYLQNLKSVIEQGVDMRGQMRPKTKHTTSVRPKRSG
;
A
#
# COMPACT_ATOMS: atom_id res chain seq x y z
N MET A 1 -64.58 48.23 -0.25
CA MET A 1 -64.36 49.64 -0.72
C MET A 1 -63.07 49.57 -1.52
N LYS A 2 -63.13 49.41 -2.80
CA LYS A 2 -63.12 50.44 -3.90
C LYS A 2 -61.97 51.45 -3.69
N ALA A 3 -60.99 51.44 -4.58
CA ALA A 3 -60.61 52.42 -5.56
C ALA A 3 -59.16 52.18 -5.97
N HIS A 4 -58.91 52.00 -7.17
CA HIS A 4 -58.56 52.75 -8.41
C HIS A 4 -57.06 52.86 -8.62
N LEU A 5 -56.58 52.19 -9.60
CA LEU A 5 -56.10 52.60 -10.96
C LEU A 5 -55.42 53.97 -11.06
N THR A 6 -54.19 54.00 -11.50
CA THR A 6 -53.86 54.64 -12.79
C THR A 6 -52.41 54.27 -13.24
N PRO A 7 -52.19 54.10 -14.52
CA PRO A 7 -50.90 53.80 -15.12
C PRO A 7 -50.16 55.07 -15.50
N LEU A 8 -48.84 55.08 -15.38
CA LEU A 8 -48.02 56.10 -16.03
C LEU A 8 -47.14 55.50 -17.10
N LEU A 9 -47.55 55.73 -18.31
CA LEU A 9 -46.84 55.48 -19.55
C LEU A 9 -45.68 56.44 -19.64
N LEU A 10 -44.40 55.99 -19.76
CA LEU A 10 -43.33 56.88 -20.20
C LEU A 10 -42.48 56.25 -21.27
N LEU A 11 -42.42 56.88 -22.26
CA LEU A 11 -41.96 56.77 -23.61
C LEU A 11 -40.50 56.37 -23.80
N LEU A 12 -40.37 55.60 -24.79
CA LEU A 12 -39.23 55.10 -25.55
C LEU A 12 -38.19 56.21 -25.92
N LEU A 13 -36.90 55.79 -25.76
CA LEU A 13 -35.84 56.37 -26.61
C LEU A 13 -34.87 55.25 -26.96
N LEU A 14 -34.97 54.78 -28.19
CA LEU A 14 -34.03 53.90 -28.87
C LEU A 14 -32.74 54.67 -29.16
N ALA A 15 -31.67 54.23 -28.57
CA ALA A 15 -30.30 54.55 -28.96
C ALA A 15 -29.65 53.33 -29.55
N THR A 16 -29.63 53.21 -30.86
CA THR A 16 -28.84 52.20 -31.60
C THR A 16 -27.39 52.66 -31.64
N GLY A 17 -26.58 52.05 -30.87
CA GLY A 17 -25.11 52.13 -30.97
C GLY A 17 -24.54 50.80 -31.44
N PRO A 18 -23.54 50.73 -32.33
CA PRO A 18 -23.00 49.50 -32.85
C PRO A 18 -22.20 48.81 -31.75
N ALA A 19 -22.60 47.57 -31.43
CA ALA A 19 -21.86 46.69 -30.53
C ALA A 19 -20.54 46.26 -31.21
N MET A 20 -19.45 46.89 -30.82
CA MET A 20 -18.11 46.40 -31.09
C MET A 20 -17.94 45.09 -30.31
N ALA A 21 -17.98 43.97 -31.03
CA ALA A 21 -17.64 42.66 -30.48
C ALA A 21 -16.14 42.65 -30.12
N GLN A 22 -15.85 42.89 -28.86
CA GLN A 22 -14.52 42.63 -28.32
C GLN A 22 -14.37 41.12 -28.17
N HIS A 23 -13.70 40.49 -29.15
CA HIS A 23 -13.13 39.17 -29.02
C HIS A 23 -12.02 39.23 -27.97
N THR A 24 -12.37 39.03 -26.70
CA THR A 24 -11.40 38.65 -25.68
C THR A 24 -10.96 37.24 -26.00
N LYS A 25 -9.79 37.10 -26.64
CA LYS A 25 -9.00 35.88 -26.65
C LYS A 25 -8.68 35.54 -25.19
N ARG A 26 -9.53 34.73 -24.57
CA ARG A 26 -9.20 34.06 -23.33
C ARG A 26 -8.07 33.06 -23.68
N ALA A 27 -6.83 33.49 -23.45
CA ALA A 27 -5.70 32.59 -23.51
C ALA A 27 -6.00 31.43 -22.53
N ALA A 28 -6.26 30.25 -23.08
CA ALA A 28 -6.29 29.04 -22.31
C ALA A 28 -4.91 28.93 -21.66
N LYS A 29 -4.86 29.14 -20.35
CA LYS A 29 -3.70 28.79 -19.52
C LYS A 29 -3.46 27.31 -19.75
N ALA A 30 -2.42 26.98 -20.50
CA ALA A 30 -1.94 25.61 -20.58
C ALA A 30 -1.68 25.17 -19.14
N GLU A 31 -2.47 24.23 -18.66
CA GLU A 31 -2.15 23.54 -17.41
C GLU A 31 -0.81 22.84 -17.65
N ASP A 32 0.18 23.28 -16.90
CA ASP A 32 1.48 22.63 -16.83
C ASP A 32 1.23 21.22 -16.25
N THR A 33 0.96 20.27 -17.13
CA THR A 33 0.98 18.86 -16.80
C THR A 33 2.46 18.48 -16.68
N GLY A 34 3.04 18.79 -15.52
CA GLY A 34 4.32 18.24 -15.12
C GLY A 34 4.33 16.73 -15.38
N PRO A 35 5.49 16.08 -15.53
CA PRO A 35 5.58 14.68 -15.91
C PRO A 35 4.71 13.84 -14.97
N VAL A 36 3.68 13.18 -15.52
CA VAL A 36 2.85 12.23 -14.77
C VAL A 36 3.78 11.14 -14.29
N SER A 37 4.13 11.18 -13.00
CA SER A 37 4.93 10.12 -12.38
C SER A 37 4.10 8.85 -12.39
N VAL A 38 4.36 7.97 -13.35
CA VAL A 38 3.71 6.65 -13.43
C VAL A 38 4.24 5.81 -12.28
N THR A 39 3.50 5.77 -11.20
CA THR A 39 3.79 4.87 -10.08
C THR A 39 3.38 3.45 -10.44
N ARG A 40 4.32 2.52 -10.32
CA ARG A 40 4.09 1.10 -10.59
C ARG A 40 3.49 0.44 -9.36
N SER A 41 2.62 -0.56 -9.60
CA SER A 41 1.99 -1.33 -8.54
C SER A 41 1.78 -2.79 -8.97
N ALA A 42 1.67 -3.68 -8.00
CA ALA A 42 1.24 -5.05 -8.20
C ALA A 42 0.18 -5.45 -7.18
N THR A 43 -0.65 -6.41 -7.55
CA THR A 43 -1.64 -7.04 -6.67
C THR A 43 -1.46 -8.55 -6.72
N LEU A 44 -1.34 -9.16 -5.55
CA LEU A 44 -1.18 -10.59 -5.35
C LEU A 44 -2.36 -11.11 -4.52
N ARG A 45 -2.75 -12.35 -4.78
CA ARG A 45 -3.85 -13.00 -4.03
C ARG A 45 -3.46 -14.40 -3.61
N VAL A 46 -3.92 -14.79 -2.41
CA VAL A 46 -3.88 -16.17 -1.93
C VAL A 46 -5.18 -16.48 -1.20
N THR A 47 -5.74 -17.66 -1.43
CA THR A 47 -6.90 -18.15 -0.69
C THR A 47 -6.41 -19.00 0.49
N ILE A 48 -6.90 -18.70 1.68
CA ILE A 48 -6.54 -19.37 2.95
C ILE A 48 -7.79 -19.95 3.57
N SER A 49 -7.75 -21.22 3.98
CA SER A 49 -8.84 -21.92 4.65
C SER A 49 -8.89 -21.51 6.14
N SER A 50 -9.34 -20.29 6.36
CA SER A 50 -9.54 -19.68 7.68
C SER A 50 -10.46 -18.47 7.54
N ASP A 51 -11.11 -18.07 8.65
CA ASP A 51 -11.91 -16.86 8.69
C ASP A 51 -11.05 -15.59 8.69
N ALA A 52 -11.63 -14.48 8.24
CA ALA A 52 -10.92 -13.22 8.08
C ALA A 52 -10.39 -12.65 9.41
N VAL A 53 -11.07 -12.87 10.53
CA VAL A 53 -10.63 -12.38 11.85
C VAL A 53 -9.40 -13.16 12.30
N GLY A 54 -9.40 -14.47 12.11
CA GLY A 54 -8.25 -15.33 12.36
C GLY A 54 -7.03 -14.90 11.57
N ILE A 55 -7.19 -14.70 10.24
CA ILE A 55 -6.10 -14.21 9.37
C ILE A 55 -5.63 -12.81 9.78
N PHE A 56 -6.56 -11.89 10.07
CA PHE A 56 -6.22 -10.53 10.46
C PHE A 56 -5.35 -10.47 11.72
N ASN A 57 -5.53 -11.40 12.66
CA ASN A 57 -4.68 -11.52 13.82
C ASN A 57 -3.22 -11.86 13.44
N TYR A 58 -2.99 -12.67 12.38
CA TYR A 58 -1.63 -12.92 11.88
C TYR A 58 -1.01 -11.70 11.19
N LEU A 59 -1.82 -10.76 10.72
CA LEU A 59 -1.36 -9.55 10.07
C LEU A 59 -1.08 -8.40 11.06
N SER A 60 -1.71 -8.42 12.25
CA SER A 60 -1.75 -7.25 13.16
C SER A 60 -1.22 -7.51 14.58
N ASP A 61 -0.95 -8.74 14.95
CA ASP A 61 -0.33 -9.09 16.22
C ASP A 61 1.18 -9.31 16.04
N SER A 62 2.00 -8.61 16.84
CA SER A 62 3.47 -8.65 16.74
C SER A 62 4.04 -10.06 16.85
N LYS A 63 3.51 -10.91 17.76
CA LYS A 63 3.98 -12.27 17.95
C LYS A 63 3.57 -13.16 16.77
N LYS A 64 2.34 -13.02 16.27
CA LYS A 64 1.86 -13.79 15.11
C LYS A 64 2.56 -13.39 13.82
N LEU A 65 2.90 -12.11 13.64
CA LEU A 65 3.71 -11.65 12.52
C LEU A 65 5.06 -12.38 12.44
N THR A 66 5.71 -12.64 13.58
CA THR A 66 7.00 -13.33 13.58
C THR A 66 6.92 -14.81 13.21
N LEU A 67 5.74 -15.38 13.12
CA LEU A 67 5.54 -16.76 12.68
C LEU A 67 5.66 -16.95 11.18
N TRP A 68 5.47 -15.89 10.38
CA TRP A 68 5.40 -16.02 8.92
C TRP A 68 6.15 -14.95 8.13
N PHE A 69 6.40 -13.77 8.70
CA PHE A 69 6.88 -12.60 7.96
C PHE A 69 8.27 -12.14 8.45
N PRO A 70 8.46 -11.22 9.44
CA PRO A 70 9.79 -10.87 9.90
C PRO A 70 10.26 -11.82 11.01
N ASP A 71 11.55 -11.79 11.35
CA ASP A 71 12.06 -12.50 12.51
C ASP A 71 11.75 -11.78 13.83
N GLN A 72 11.64 -10.44 13.78
CA GLN A 72 11.23 -9.60 14.89
C GLN A 72 10.21 -8.57 14.41
N ALA A 73 9.15 -8.37 15.19
CA ALA A 73 8.10 -7.41 14.89
C ALA A 73 7.69 -6.65 16.15
N ILE A 74 7.55 -5.35 16.00
CA ILE A 74 6.81 -4.47 16.89
C ILE A 74 5.79 -3.77 16.01
N LEU A 75 4.52 -3.79 16.38
CA LEU A 75 3.46 -3.14 15.63
C LEU A 75 2.41 -2.59 16.60
N GLU A 76 2.07 -1.33 16.44
CA GLU A 76 0.95 -0.68 17.13
C GLU A 76 -0.30 -0.83 16.27
N PRO A 77 -1.27 -1.71 16.62
CA PRO A 77 -2.37 -2.10 15.74
C PRO A 77 -3.51 -1.08 15.73
N GLN A 78 -3.23 0.12 15.19
CA GLN A 78 -4.17 1.23 15.06
C GLN A 78 -3.78 2.15 13.90
N LEU A 79 -4.72 2.96 13.42
CA LEU A 79 -4.44 4.04 12.47
C LEU A 79 -3.40 5.00 13.03
N GLY A 80 -2.35 5.31 12.26
CA GLY A 80 -1.23 6.13 12.69
C GLY A 80 -0.22 5.40 13.60
N GLY A 81 -0.50 4.15 13.98
CA GLY A 81 0.43 3.32 14.75
C GLY A 81 1.72 3.06 13.99
N LYS A 82 2.80 2.90 14.72
CA LYS A 82 4.13 2.63 14.17
C LYS A 82 4.39 1.14 14.09
N TYR A 83 5.26 0.75 13.17
CA TYR A 83 5.81 -0.59 13.15
C TYR A 83 7.32 -0.58 12.98
N HIS A 84 7.98 -1.66 13.47
CA HIS A 84 9.39 -1.96 13.29
C HIS A 84 9.53 -3.45 13.01
N PHE A 85 10.07 -3.79 11.84
CA PHE A 85 10.34 -5.15 11.41
C PHE A 85 11.83 -5.36 11.20
N ARG A 86 12.32 -6.54 11.53
CA ARG A 86 13.72 -6.92 11.35
C ARG A 86 13.84 -8.36 10.88
N TRP A 87 14.76 -8.59 9.97
CA TRP A 87 15.18 -9.91 9.51
C TRP A 87 16.61 -10.18 9.97
N ASN A 88 16.92 -11.40 10.44
CA ASN A 88 18.22 -11.73 11.00
C ASN A 88 19.33 -11.82 9.93
N ASP A 89 18.96 -12.10 8.67
CA ASP A 89 19.85 -12.21 7.52
C ASP A 89 19.98 -10.92 6.70
N THR A 90 19.25 -9.87 7.08
CA THR A 90 19.26 -8.60 6.36
C THR A 90 19.46 -7.45 7.35
N PRO A 91 20.55 -6.67 7.21
CA PRO A 91 20.83 -5.59 8.14
C PRO A 91 19.80 -4.45 8.03
N GLY A 92 19.51 -3.84 9.18
CA GLY A 92 18.62 -2.69 9.30
C GLY A 92 17.25 -3.01 9.87
N VAL A 93 16.43 -1.97 10.00
CA VAL A 93 15.08 -2.02 10.53
C VAL A 93 14.15 -1.39 9.50
N TRP A 94 13.12 -2.11 9.08
CA TRP A 94 12.01 -1.57 8.31
C TRP A 94 11.06 -0.86 9.26
N SER A 95 10.78 0.39 9.02
CA SER A 95 9.91 1.19 9.89
C SER A 95 8.91 1.95 9.05
N GLY A 96 7.75 2.19 9.60
CA GLY A 96 6.71 2.96 8.94
C GLY A 96 5.51 3.17 9.84
N VAL A 97 4.41 3.60 9.22
CA VAL A 97 3.16 3.91 9.90
C VAL A 97 2.00 3.17 9.26
N ILE A 98 1.02 2.81 10.08
CA ILE A 98 -0.25 2.23 9.65
C ILE A 98 -1.10 3.35 9.07
N THR A 99 -1.48 3.22 7.79
CA THR A 99 -2.27 4.22 7.05
C THR A 99 -3.75 3.86 6.94
N GLU A 100 -4.10 2.59 7.19
CA GLU A 100 -5.48 2.12 7.29
C GLU A 100 -5.53 0.91 8.23
N PHE A 101 -6.51 0.89 9.14
CA PHE A 101 -6.71 -0.21 10.08
C PHE A 101 -8.20 -0.47 10.27
N ILE A 102 -8.72 -1.49 9.59
CA ILE A 102 -10.11 -1.96 9.71
C ILE A 102 -10.04 -3.40 10.18
N LYS A 103 -10.28 -3.62 11.48
CA LYS A 103 -10.14 -4.93 12.12
C LYS A 103 -10.93 -6.02 11.38
N GLY A 104 -10.24 -7.12 11.05
CA GLY A 104 -10.80 -8.24 10.30
C GLY A 104 -11.00 -8.00 8.80
N ASN A 105 -10.58 -6.84 8.26
CA ASN A 105 -10.81 -6.50 6.86
C ASN A 105 -9.59 -5.92 6.16
N THR A 106 -9.03 -4.80 6.64
CA THR A 106 -7.98 -4.07 5.92
C THR A 106 -6.87 -3.60 6.85
N LEU A 107 -5.62 -3.84 6.43
CA LEU A 107 -4.41 -3.29 7.00
C LEU A 107 -3.60 -2.64 5.88
N SER A 108 -3.32 -1.33 6.00
CA SER A 108 -2.42 -0.62 5.08
C SER A 108 -1.31 0.07 5.85
N PHE A 109 -0.12 0.14 5.26
CA PHE A 109 1.03 0.78 5.88
C PHE A 109 2.02 1.28 4.83
N THR A 110 2.78 2.30 5.21
CA THR A 110 3.92 2.76 4.41
C THR A 110 5.03 1.70 4.45
N TRP A 111 5.78 1.55 3.36
CA TRP A 111 6.86 0.58 3.27
C TRP A 111 8.14 1.24 2.78
N GLN A 112 9.17 1.18 3.61
CA GLN A 112 10.48 1.71 3.29
C GLN A 112 11.58 0.77 3.81
N PRO A 113 12.31 0.08 2.92
CA PRO A 113 13.50 -0.66 3.30
C PRO A 113 14.56 0.27 3.90
N PRO A 114 15.43 -0.23 4.79
CA PRO A 114 16.55 0.56 5.30
C PRO A 114 17.43 1.09 4.16
N ASN A 115 17.80 2.36 4.23
CA ASN A 115 18.63 3.07 3.25
C ASN A 115 18.00 3.28 1.86
N GLU A 116 16.72 2.95 1.67
CA GLU A 116 16.00 3.29 0.44
C GLU A 116 15.33 4.66 0.58
N PRO A 117 15.49 5.55 -0.41
CA PRO A 117 14.93 6.91 -0.32
C PRO A 117 13.42 6.94 -0.58
N VAL A 118 12.87 5.92 -1.25
CA VAL A 118 11.48 5.90 -1.69
C VAL A 118 10.59 5.17 -0.70
N VAL A 119 9.54 5.86 -0.25
CA VAL A 119 8.47 5.25 0.54
C VAL A 119 7.41 4.72 -0.43
N THR A 120 7.07 3.45 -0.29
CA THR A 120 6.00 2.79 -1.03
C THR A 120 4.83 2.46 -0.09
N ASN A 121 3.73 1.92 -0.61
CA ASN A 121 2.54 1.65 0.19
C ASN A 121 2.08 0.20 -0.01
N VAL A 122 1.89 -0.50 1.09
CA VAL A 122 1.31 -1.85 1.13
C VAL A 122 -0.11 -1.76 1.67
N ARG A 123 -1.02 -2.45 1.00
CA ARG A 123 -2.41 -2.64 1.46
C ARG A 123 -2.76 -4.11 1.40
N ILE A 124 -3.24 -4.66 2.51
CA ILE A 124 -3.74 -6.02 2.60
C ILE A 124 -5.22 -5.96 2.90
N LYS A 125 -6.03 -6.58 2.05
CA LYS A 125 -7.48 -6.64 2.20
C LYS A 125 -7.96 -8.08 2.23
N LEU A 126 -8.92 -8.36 3.10
CA LEU A 126 -9.49 -9.68 3.31
C LEU A 126 -10.91 -9.74 2.72
N PHE A 127 -11.16 -10.78 1.93
CA PHE A 127 -12.45 -11.05 1.31
C PHE A 127 -12.96 -12.44 1.74
N PRO A 128 -13.83 -12.51 2.76
CA PRO A 128 -14.41 -13.79 3.20
C PRO A 128 -15.19 -14.48 2.08
N GLN A 129 -15.00 -15.80 1.92
CA GLN A 129 -15.68 -16.64 0.94
C GLN A 129 -16.07 -17.97 1.61
N GLY A 130 -17.16 -17.95 2.37
CA GLY A 130 -17.60 -19.12 3.14
C GLY A 130 -16.60 -19.51 4.24
N ALA A 131 -16.02 -20.70 4.16
CA ALA A 131 -15.02 -21.19 5.11
C ALA A 131 -13.58 -20.70 4.80
N GLU A 132 -13.41 -20.01 3.69
CA GLU A 132 -12.11 -19.51 3.22
C GLU A 132 -12.11 -17.98 3.18
N THR A 133 -10.92 -17.41 3.08
CA THR A 133 -10.75 -15.96 2.86
C THR A 133 -9.70 -15.75 1.79
N VAL A 134 -10.01 -14.90 0.81
CA VAL A 134 -9.02 -14.38 -0.13
C VAL A 134 -8.28 -13.23 0.54
N VAL A 135 -6.97 -13.38 0.67
CA VAL A 135 -6.04 -12.32 1.09
C VAL A 135 -5.50 -11.66 -0.17
N GLU A 136 -5.82 -10.39 -0.35
CA GLU A 136 -5.30 -9.57 -1.44
C GLU A 136 -4.27 -8.59 -0.89
N LEU A 137 -3.06 -8.63 -1.42
CA LEU A 137 -2.00 -7.68 -1.12
C LEU A 137 -1.73 -6.82 -2.35
N SER A 138 -1.87 -5.51 -2.20
CA SER A 138 -1.47 -4.52 -3.20
C SER A 138 -0.26 -3.74 -2.70
N HIS A 139 0.77 -3.60 -3.53
CA HIS A 139 1.95 -2.79 -3.23
C HIS A 139 2.17 -1.78 -4.34
N SER A 140 2.23 -0.49 -4.01
CA SER A 140 2.25 0.61 -4.96
C SER A 140 3.31 1.66 -4.61
N GLY A 141 3.65 2.52 -5.59
CA GLY A 141 4.61 3.61 -5.40
C GLY A 141 6.03 3.26 -5.83
N PHE A 142 6.23 2.22 -6.63
CA PHE A 142 7.56 1.82 -7.08
C PHE A 142 8.13 2.75 -8.14
N PRO A 143 9.41 3.15 -8.00
CA PRO A 143 10.09 4.01 -8.98
C PRO A 143 10.51 3.26 -10.25
N SER A 144 10.70 1.93 -10.18
CA SER A 144 11.18 1.12 -11.29
C SER A 144 10.49 -0.24 -11.36
N SER A 145 10.54 -0.89 -12.54
CA SER A 145 10.08 -2.27 -12.72
C SER A 145 10.89 -3.26 -11.89
N ASP A 146 12.21 -3.10 -11.84
CA ASP A 146 13.09 -3.99 -11.08
C ASP A 146 12.78 -3.99 -9.58
N ALA A 147 12.47 -2.83 -9.00
CA ALA A 147 12.04 -2.72 -7.61
C ALA A 147 10.69 -3.41 -7.39
N LEU A 148 9.76 -3.26 -8.33
CA LEU A 148 8.47 -3.93 -8.31
C LEU A 148 8.63 -5.45 -8.39
N ASP A 149 9.42 -5.96 -9.33
CA ASP A 149 9.61 -7.40 -9.55
C ASP A 149 10.23 -8.09 -8.33
N LYS A 150 11.21 -7.45 -7.69
CA LYS A 150 11.78 -7.93 -6.41
C LYS A 150 10.73 -7.99 -5.30
N ALA A 151 9.89 -6.97 -5.19
CA ALA A 151 8.82 -6.94 -4.20
C ALA A 151 7.77 -8.02 -4.47
N VAL A 152 7.36 -8.21 -5.73
CA VAL A 152 6.42 -9.27 -6.15
C VAL A 152 6.96 -10.64 -5.78
N GLY A 153 8.23 -10.94 -6.08
CA GLY A 153 8.87 -12.20 -5.71
C GLY A 153 8.84 -12.44 -4.20
N SER A 154 9.23 -11.44 -3.40
CA SER A 154 9.23 -11.54 -1.95
C SER A 154 7.82 -11.72 -1.37
N TRP A 155 6.84 -10.92 -1.80
CA TRP A 155 5.47 -11.02 -1.33
C TRP A 155 4.80 -12.35 -1.72
N THR A 156 5.11 -12.89 -2.90
CA THR A 156 4.63 -14.22 -3.31
C THR A 156 5.06 -15.28 -2.30
N LEU A 157 6.34 -15.29 -1.93
CA LEU A 157 6.86 -16.24 -0.95
C LEU A 157 6.23 -16.06 0.44
N TYR A 158 6.13 -14.81 0.92
CA TYR A 158 5.54 -14.53 2.23
C TYR A 158 4.04 -14.85 2.30
N LEU A 159 3.26 -14.59 1.26
CA LEU A 159 1.84 -14.96 1.23
C LEU A 159 1.64 -16.48 1.23
N GLN A 160 2.50 -17.23 0.52
CA GLN A 160 2.50 -18.69 0.58
C GLN A 160 2.90 -19.19 1.99
N ASN A 161 3.86 -18.53 2.63
CA ASN A 161 4.23 -18.86 4.01
C ASN A 161 3.11 -18.56 5.00
N LEU A 162 2.41 -17.43 4.87
CA LEU A 162 1.24 -17.11 5.67
C LEU A 162 0.19 -18.22 5.58
N LYS A 163 -0.11 -18.67 4.34
CA LYS A 163 -1.03 -19.78 4.09
C LYS A 163 -0.54 -21.06 4.79
N SER A 164 0.71 -21.44 4.61
CA SER A 164 1.30 -22.64 5.21
C SER A 164 1.26 -22.60 6.74
N VAL A 165 1.59 -21.45 7.34
CA VAL A 165 1.55 -21.30 8.80
C VAL A 165 0.13 -21.40 9.34
N ILE A 166 -0.84 -20.80 8.68
CA ILE A 166 -2.23 -20.81 9.14
C ILE A 166 -2.88 -22.19 8.96
N GLU A 167 -2.69 -22.83 7.81
CA GLU A 167 -3.36 -24.10 7.48
C GLU A 167 -2.63 -25.34 8.02
N GLN A 168 -1.31 -25.27 8.16
CA GLN A 168 -0.47 -26.44 8.45
C GLN A 168 0.43 -26.26 9.67
N GLY A 169 0.56 -25.03 10.20
CA GLY A 169 1.52 -24.71 11.28
C GLY A 169 2.98 -24.76 10.83
N VAL A 170 3.27 -24.72 9.52
CA VAL A 170 4.61 -24.89 8.96
C VAL A 170 5.18 -23.58 8.46
N ASP A 171 6.28 -23.14 9.05
CA ASP A 171 7.05 -21.98 8.56
C ASP A 171 8.05 -22.41 7.47
N MET A 172 7.86 -21.90 6.25
CA MET A 172 8.70 -22.22 5.09
C MET A 172 9.88 -21.28 4.89
N ARG A 173 10.09 -20.25 5.72
CA ARG A 173 11.17 -19.27 5.54
C ARG A 173 12.56 -19.89 5.48
N GLY A 174 12.81 -20.96 6.23
CA GLY A 174 14.06 -21.71 6.17
C GLY A 174 14.36 -22.34 4.79
N GLN A 175 13.33 -22.60 4.00
CA GLN A 175 13.47 -23.14 2.63
C GLN A 175 13.63 -22.01 1.59
N MET A 176 13.15 -20.81 1.91
CA MET A 176 13.20 -19.63 1.03
C MET A 176 14.56 -18.92 1.08
N ARG A 177 15.29 -19.09 2.19
CA ARG A 177 16.60 -18.47 2.39
C ARG A 177 17.68 -19.26 1.65
N PRO A 178 18.61 -18.62 0.93
CA PRO A 178 19.76 -19.31 0.36
C PRO A 178 20.51 -20.04 1.48
N LYS A 179 20.75 -21.33 1.31
CA LYS A 179 21.61 -22.07 2.24
C LYS A 179 22.99 -21.45 2.18
N THR A 180 23.40 -20.69 3.19
CA THR A 180 24.77 -20.25 3.36
C THR A 180 25.60 -21.53 3.53
N LYS A 181 26.46 -21.81 2.54
CA LYS A 181 27.45 -22.88 2.66
C LYS A 181 28.33 -22.52 3.86
N HIS A 182 28.13 -23.17 4.99
CA HIS A 182 29.11 -23.17 6.05
C HIS A 182 30.39 -23.79 5.48
N THR A 183 31.31 -22.96 5.04
CA THR A 183 32.68 -23.39 4.76
C THR A 183 33.25 -23.76 6.12
N THR A 184 33.23 -25.05 6.43
CA THR A 184 33.93 -25.59 7.59
C THR A 184 35.42 -25.29 7.39
N SER A 185 35.92 -24.26 8.07
CA SER A 185 37.33 -23.95 8.13
C SER A 185 38.04 -25.16 8.75
N VAL A 186 38.64 -25.98 7.88
CA VAL A 186 39.55 -27.05 8.31
C VAL A 186 40.78 -26.36 8.89
N ARG A 187 40.89 -26.37 10.19
CA ARG A 187 42.06 -25.89 10.94
C ARG A 187 43.26 -26.75 10.51
N PRO A 188 44.33 -26.19 9.96
CA PRO A 188 45.52 -26.99 9.61
C PRO A 188 46.11 -27.59 10.88
N LYS A 189 46.32 -28.92 10.88
CA LYS A 189 47.08 -29.60 11.92
C LYS A 189 48.52 -29.00 11.94
N ARG A 190 48.89 -28.42 13.06
CA ARG A 190 50.30 -28.14 13.37
C ARG A 190 51.00 -29.49 13.57
N SER A 191 51.88 -29.83 12.64
CA SER A 191 52.91 -30.88 12.85
C SER A 191 53.95 -30.33 13.83
N GLY A 192 54.16 -31.04 14.94
CA GLY A 192 55.25 -30.87 15.87
C GLY A 192 56.49 -31.57 15.35
#